data_dc6f229623b3c14f0bd2984202463ae8
#
_entry.id   dc6f229623b3c14f0bd2984202463ae8
#
_cell.length_a   1.000
_cell.length_b   1.000
_cell.length_c   1.000
_cell.angle_alpha   90.00
_cell.angle_beta   90.00
_cell.angle_gamma   90.00
#
_symmetry.space_group_name_H-M   'P 1'
#
loop_
_entity.id
_entity.type
_entity.pdbx_description
1 polymer ?
#
loop_
_entity_poly.entity_id
_entity_poly.type
_entity_poly.pdbx_seq_one_letter_code
_entity_poly.pdbx_strand_id
1 'polypeptide(L)'
;MNETLEKMEAEMTEARNATAEGIRLELWKVSQTPKLTATERAKEYCDAVLGWLHVRGDFYHLASRPDFDGALYFDGERRLLQRIRSDAFLAWLADSLAMNRGERNFQLIQSAVETESLTERSHGIEPSAYWAARPGAVYLSNGPGHIVKATAESVSLVDNGTDGVLFPADAVLPTWDSATEPVNPFEACTLFREMSTTAPHGKLLFELWALSLPTNQQTKPPLCTTGVVGSGKTRAVVGLFELYGLPPRVAAVTKGGEGDFWTEADAGGLACWDNADTRIDWLPDALAAAATGGCQSKRKLYSDAERVVLRARSWVAVTSANPAFAADAGLADRLLVVRLNRREGGTAEAALSAEIAAARDAGLSWVCHTIRAALADDAPVPSGLNSRHPDFAAFAVRLGRALGREADAVAALRAAEADKSLFCIQNDTIGAAILEAMQGGTLFNGTANELLERLKANDASLEGTLSARRLGKRMSKLWPHLVAALGAKQEAGHGGSIRYTLKPPSNGGFGGFQTAFSEKSAWKDNIETFAKTPHETHQTNQAAYSVEHSGGDELDFEVGPP
;
A
#
# COMPACT_ATOMS: atom_id res chain seq x y z
N MET A 1 -30.64 -49.72 7.67
CA MET A 1 -30.19 -49.58 9.08
C MET A 1 -28.69 -49.89 9.22
N ASN A 2 -28.16 -50.99 8.63
CA ASN A 2 -26.71 -51.28 8.66
C ASN A 2 -25.88 -50.21 7.87
N GLU A 3 -26.33 -49.84 6.68
CA GLU A 3 -25.61 -48.85 5.84
C GLU A 3 -25.50 -47.47 6.49
N THR A 4 -26.51 -47.08 7.26
CA THR A 4 -26.50 -45.81 8.02
C THR A 4 -25.58 -45.88 9.24
N LEU A 5 -25.51 -47.05 9.89
CA LEU A 5 -24.62 -47.31 11.01
C LEU A 5 -23.15 -47.35 10.55
N GLU A 6 -22.85 -48.05 9.45
CA GLU A 6 -21.51 -48.11 8.85
C GLU A 6 -21.02 -46.73 8.40
N LYS A 7 -21.92 -45.90 7.84
CA LYS A 7 -21.61 -44.53 7.47
C LYS A 7 -21.34 -43.64 8.69
N MET A 8 -22.15 -43.75 9.75
CA MET A 8 -21.92 -43.05 11.01
C MET A 8 -20.62 -43.50 11.70
N GLU A 9 -20.30 -44.79 11.70
CA GLU A 9 -19.03 -45.30 12.24
C GLU A 9 -17.83 -44.83 11.44
N ALA A 10 -17.95 -44.73 10.10
CA ALA A 10 -16.93 -44.18 9.23
C ALA A 10 -16.72 -42.69 9.51
N GLU A 11 -17.80 -41.88 9.59
CA GLU A 11 -17.77 -40.46 9.92
C GLU A 11 -17.18 -40.19 11.33
N MET A 12 -17.53 -41.01 12.32
CA MET A 12 -16.96 -40.93 13.67
C MET A 12 -15.47 -41.33 13.71
N THR A 13 -15.05 -42.25 12.87
CA THR A 13 -13.65 -42.66 12.76
C THR A 13 -12.84 -41.59 12.05
N GLU A 14 -13.38 -40.98 11.00
CA GLU A 14 -12.79 -39.88 10.28
C GLU A 14 -12.66 -38.62 11.18
N ALA A 15 -13.71 -38.26 11.92
CA ALA A 15 -13.69 -37.18 12.90
C ALA A 15 -12.65 -37.42 14.02
N ARG A 16 -12.52 -38.67 14.50
CA ARG A 16 -11.51 -39.05 15.50
C ARG A 16 -10.09 -38.99 14.93
N ASN A 17 -9.90 -39.38 13.69
CA ASN A 17 -8.60 -39.35 13.01
C ASN A 17 -8.15 -37.90 12.72
N ALA A 18 -9.09 -36.96 12.60
CA ALA A 18 -8.77 -35.52 12.42
C ALA A 18 -8.23 -34.84 13.69
N THR A 19 -8.39 -35.43 14.88
CA THR A 19 -7.95 -34.82 16.14
C THR A 19 -6.45 -35.00 16.41
N ALA A 20 -5.86 -34.10 17.22
CA ALA A 20 -4.48 -34.25 17.70
C ALA A 20 -4.30 -35.54 18.53
N GLU A 21 -5.29 -35.97 19.30
CA GLU A 21 -5.24 -37.24 20.05
C GLU A 21 -5.24 -38.42 19.09
N GLY A 22 -6.00 -38.37 18.01
CA GLY A 22 -6.04 -39.42 16.99
C GLY A 22 -4.68 -39.64 16.36
N ILE A 23 -4.00 -38.59 15.90
CA ILE A 23 -2.66 -38.70 15.32
C ILE A 23 -1.63 -39.18 16.35
N ARG A 24 -1.66 -38.68 17.59
CA ARG A 24 -0.76 -39.16 18.66
C ARG A 24 -0.92 -40.65 18.90
N LEU A 25 -2.16 -41.16 18.92
CA LEU A 25 -2.45 -42.60 19.08
C LEU A 25 -1.90 -43.39 17.88
N GLU A 26 -2.03 -42.88 16.67
CA GLU A 26 -1.50 -43.54 15.47
C GLU A 26 0.03 -43.62 15.48
N LEU A 27 0.70 -42.52 15.82
CA LEU A 27 2.15 -42.49 15.98
C LEU A 27 2.62 -43.44 17.10
N TRP A 28 1.87 -43.54 18.21
CA TRP A 28 2.16 -44.48 19.26
C TRP A 28 2.07 -45.93 18.75
N LYS A 29 1.04 -46.28 17.99
CA LYS A 29 0.90 -47.62 17.38
C LYS A 29 2.09 -47.95 16.47
N VAL A 30 2.50 -47.01 15.62
CA VAL A 30 3.68 -47.18 14.76
C VAL A 30 4.94 -47.40 15.62
N SER A 31 5.08 -46.68 16.75
CA SER A 31 6.22 -46.88 17.66
C SER A 31 6.28 -48.28 18.27
N GLN A 32 5.13 -48.89 18.51
CA GLN A 32 4.99 -50.25 19.10
C GLN A 32 5.07 -51.38 18.06
N THR A 33 5.05 -51.04 16.75
CA THR A 33 5.09 -52.07 15.69
C THR A 33 6.44 -52.79 15.68
N PRO A 34 6.47 -54.13 15.95
CA PRO A 34 7.73 -54.86 16.00
C PRO A 34 8.32 -55.03 14.59
N LYS A 35 9.65 -55.18 14.52
CA LYS A 35 10.44 -55.46 13.30
C LYS A 35 10.55 -54.33 12.26
N LEU A 36 10.00 -53.13 12.50
CA LEU A 36 10.30 -51.99 11.63
C LEU A 36 11.71 -51.48 11.87
N THR A 37 12.46 -51.32 10.81
CA THR A 37 13.73 -50.57 10.84
C THR A 37 13.47 -49.10 11.17
N ALA A 38 14.50 -48.38 11.58
CA ALA A 38 14.38 -46.93 11.86
C ALA A 38 13.88 -46.13 10.63
N THR A 39 14.28 -46.53 9.43
CA THR A 39 13.87 -45.90 8.17
C THR A 39 12.41 -46.18 7.83
N GLU A 40 11.98 -47.44 7.98
CA GLU A 40 10.58 -47.83 7.76
C GLU A 40 9.66 -47.14 8.76
N ARG A 41 10.06 -47.08 10.05
CA ARG A 41 9.28 -46.38 11.08
C ARG A 41 9.17 -44.88 10.80
N ALA A 42 10.25 -44.24 10.34
CA ALA A 42 10.21 -42.85 9.95
C ALA A 42 9.27 -42.61 8.76
N LYS A 43 9.25 -43.51 7.79
CA LYS A 43 8.31 -43.46 6.66
C LYS A 43 6.86 -43.57 7.14
N GLU A 44 6.56 -44.56 7.99
CA GLU A 44 5.21 -44.73 8.55
C GLU A 44 4.75 -43.51 9.35
N TYR A 45 5.66 -42.82 10.08
CA TYR A 45 5.35 -41.57 10.74
C TYR A 45 5.01 -40.44 9.73
N CYS A 46 5.77 -40.32 8.65
CA CYS A 46 5.48 -39.33 7.61
C CYS A 46 4.13 -39.60 6.95
N ASP A 47 3.88 -40.87 6.57
CA ASP A 47 2.64 -41.28 5.91
C ASP A 47 1.42 -41.05 6.81
N ALA A 48 1.51 -41.36 8.10
CA ALA A 48 0.45 -41.13 9.08
C ALA A 48 0.16 -39.62 9.25
N VAL A 49 1.20 -38.80 9.37
CA VAL A 49 1.04 -37.32 9.53
C VAL A 49 0.49 -36.68 8.26
N LEU A 50 0.97 -37.08 7.08
CA LEU A 50 0.43 -36.60 5.82
C LEU A 50 -1.04 -36.97 5.65
N GLY A 51 -1.39 -38.23 5.95
CA GLY A 51 -2.79 -38.68 5.96
C GLY A 51 -3.67 -37.84 6.91
N TRP A 52 -3.19 -37.59 8.12
CA TRP A 52 -3.87 -36.71 9.08
C TRP A 52 -4.05 -35.29 8.57
N LEU A 53 -3.02 -34.67 7.95
CA LEU A 53 -3.09 -33.33 7.39
C LEU A 53 -4.06 -33.26 6.20
N HIS A 54 -4.11 -34.30 5.34
CA HIS A 54 -5.06 -34.35 4.22
C HIS A 54 -6.52 -34.47 4.66
N VAL A 55 -6.79 -35.11 5.79
CA VAL A 55 -8.15 -35.14 6.37
C VAL A 55 -8.55 -33.78 6.95
N ARG A 56 -7.57 -33.01 7.45
CA ARG A 56 -7.82 -31.70 8.08
C ARG A 56 -7.87 -30.55 7.10
N GLY A 57 -7.21 -30.67 5.96
CA GLY A 57 -7.07 -29.50 5.07
C GLY A 57 -6.31 -29.80 3.79
N ASP A 58 -5.88 -28.74 3.14
CA ASP A 58 -5.32 -28.76 1.81
C ASP A 58 -3.91 -28.17 1.78
N PHE A 59 -3.08 -28.73 0.91
CA PHE A 59 -1.75 -28.25 0.61
C PHE A 59 -1.78 -27.29 -0.58
N TYR A 60 -1.08 -26.17 -0.44
CA TYR A 60 -0.93 -25.16 -1.47
C TYR A 60 0.53 -24.74 -1.61
N HIS A 61 0.83 -24.07 -2.71
CA HIS A 61 2.06 -23.31 -2.89
C HIS A 61 1.74 -21.96 -3.54
N LEU A 62 2.62 -20.99 -3.32
CA LEU A 62 2.50 -19.71 -4.02
C LEU A 62 2.75 -19.94 -5.51
N ALA A 63 1.80 -19.58 -6.38
CA ALA A 63 1.96 -19.71 -7.83
C ALA A 63 3.11 -18.85 -8.37
N SER A 64 3.37 -17.70 -7.73
CA SER A 64 4.51 -16.83 -8.02
C SER A 64 5.85 -17.36 -7.49
N ARG A 65 5.83 -18.34 -6.57
CA ARG A 65 7.00 -18.89 -5.89
C ARG A 65 6.80 -20.37 -5.56
N PRO A 66 6.89 -21.26 -6.56
CA PRO A 66 6.69 -22.71 -6.37
C PRO A 66 7.95 -23.37 -5.80
N ASP A 67 8.37 -22.96 -4.60
CA ASP A 67 9.49 -23.50 -3.85
C ASP A 67 9.08 -23.73 -2.38
N PHE A 68 9.98 -24.28 -1.57
CA PHE A 68 9.71 -24.57 -0.15
C PHE A 68 9.38 -23.31 0.68
N ASP A 69 9.84 -22.13 0.26
CA ASP A 69 9.49 -20.87 0.95
C ASP A 69 8.07 -20.42 0.58
N GLY A 70 7.56 -20.87 -0.56
CA GLY A 70 6.19 -20.66 -1.00
C GLY A 70 5.22 -21.73 -0.56
N ALA A 71 5.67 -22.77 0.18
CA ALA A 71 4.86 -23.88 0.67
C ALA A 71 3.83 -23.43 1.71
N LEU A 72 2.56 -23.78 1.52
CA LEU A 72 1.43 -23.35 2.33
C LEU A 72 0.56 -24.56 2.72
N TYR A 73 -0.06 -24.48 3.89
CA TYR A 73 -1.08 -25.43 4.34
C TYR A 73 -2.30 -24.66 4.85
N PHE A 74 -3.48 -25.06 4.41
CA PHE A 74 -4.76 -24.57 4.91
C PHE A 74 -5.39 -25.62 5.82
N ASP A 75 -5.48 -25.32 7.12
CA ASP A 75 -6.19 -26.14 8.09
C ASP A 75 -7.68 -25.79 8.05
N GLY A 76 -8.50 -26.69 7.53
CA GLY A 76 -9.94 -26.49 7.37
C GLY A 76 -10.71 -26.40 8.68
N GLU A 77 -10.24 -27.04 9.76
CA GLU A 77 -10.86 -26.95 11.09
C GLU A 77 -10.58 -25.59 11.76
N ARG A 78 -9.33 -25.14 11.70
CA ARG A 78 -8.91 -23.85 12.24
C ARG A 78 -9.15 -22.69 11.26
N ARG A 79 -9.42 -22.98 10.00
CA ARG A 79 -9.58 -22.02 8.89
C ARG A 79 -8.37 -21.13 8.65
N LEU A 80 -7.19 -21.67 8.92
CA LEU A 80 -5.93 -20.95 8.85
C LEU A 80 -5.10 -21.37 7.65
N LEU A 81 -4.76 -20.42 6.78
CA LEU A 81 -3.72 -20.59 5.79
C LEU A 81 -2.38 -20.15 6.39
N GLN A 82 -1.41 -21.07 6.45
CA GLN A 82 -0.10 -20.79 7.06
C GLN A 82 1.04 -21.25 6.15
N ARG A 83 2.16 -20.53 6.22
CA ARG A 83 3.42 -20.99 5.61
C ARG A 83 3.91 -22.19 6.41
N ILE A 84 4.26 -23.28 5.73
CA ILE A 84 4.73 -24.51 6.38
C ILE A 84 6.03 -24.29 7.16
N ARG A 85 6.87 -23.35 6.71
CA ARG A 85 8.11 -22.95 7.40
C ARG A 85 7.93 -21.89 8.47
N SER A 86 6.70 -21.42 8.72
CA SER A 86 6.49 -20.45 9.79
C SER A 86 6.65 -21.07 11.18
N ASP A 87 7.18 -20.29 12.12
CA ASP A 87 7.28 -20.76 13.51
C ASP A 87 5.93 -21.14 14.10
N ALA A 88 4.87 -20.43 13.72
CA ALA A 88 3.51 -20.70 14.18
C ALA A 88 2.99 -22.07 13.70
N PHE A 89 3.22 -22.41 12.42
CA PHE A 89 2.84 -23.73 11.90
C PHE A 89 3.68 -24.85 12.52
N LEU A 90 5.00 -24.66 12.60
CA LEU A 90 5.90 -25.66 13.18
C LEU A 90 5.66 -25.90 14.67
N ALA A 91 5.33 -24.84 15.43
CA ALA A 91 4.95 -24.95 16.83
C ALA A 91 3.63 -25.73 16.99
N TRP A 92 2.62 -25.40 16.20
CA TRP A 92 1.35 -26.12 16.17
C TRP A 92 1.52 -27.59 15.79
N LEU A 93 2.32 -27.89 14.76
CA LEU A 93 2.58 -29.26 14.33
C LEU A 93 3.29 -30.04 15.44
N ALA A 94 4.33 -29.47 16.04
CA ALA A 94 5.08 -30.10 17.14
C ALA A 94 4.19 -30.41 18.35
N ASP A 95 3.34 -29.45 18.75
CA ASP A 95 2.38 -29.65 19.82
C ASP A 95 1.36 -30.74 19.45
N SER A 96 0.79 -30.69 18.26
CA SER A 96 -0.19 -31.69 17.78
C SER A 96 0.36 -33.12 17.79
N LEU A 97 1.64 -33.28 17.42
CA LEU A 97 2.31 -34.59 17.39
C LEU A 97 2.91 -34.99 18.73
N ALA A 98 2.94 -34.10 19.75
CA ALA A 98 3.67 -34.27 21.00
C ALA A 98 5.17 -34.60 20.77
N MET A 99 5.79 -33.91 19.79
CA MET A 99 7.20 -34.08 19.41
C MET A 99 7.97 -32.79 19.64
N ASN A 100 9.29 -32.92 19.91
CA ASN A 100 10.18 -31.76 19.92
C ASN A 100 10.65 -31.43 18.50
N ARG A 101 10.69 -30.15 18.13
CA ARG A 101 11.16 -29.67 16.81
C ARG A 101 12.60 -30.09 16.47
N GLY A 102 13.43 -30.33 17.49
CA GLY A 102 14.81 -30.82 17.34
C GLY A 102 14.92 -32.33 17.09
N GLU A 103 13.86 -33.12 17.26
CA GLU A 103 13.87 -34.56 17.06
C GLU A 103 14.00 -34.91 15.57
N ARG A 104 14.83 -35.93 15.29
CA ARG A 104 15.06 -36.38 13.91
C ARG A 104 13.75 -36.75 13.20
N ASN A 105 12.82 -37.43 13.89
CA ASN A 105 11.55 -37.80 13.29
C ASN A 105 10.70 -36.60 12.93
N PHE A 106 10.67 -35.53 13.77
CA PHE A 106 9.98 -34.29 13.46
C PHE A 106 10.58 -33.61 12.21
N GLN A 107 11.92 -33.58 12.09
CA GLN A 107 12.58 -32.99 10.92
C GLN A 107 12.25 -33.76 9.62
N LEU A 108 12.15 -35.09 9.68
CA LEU A 108 11.72 -35.91 8.54
C LEU A 108 10.26 -35.65 8.17
N ILE A 109 9.37 -35.57 9.16
CA ILE A 109 7.97 -35.19 8.96
C ILE A 109 7.87 -33.79 8.34
N GLN A 110 8.58 -32.80 8.87
CA GLN A 110 8.60 -31.45 8.30
C GLN A 110 9.03 -31.47 6.83
N SER A 111 10.10 -32.19 6.49
CA SER A 111 10.56 -32.33 5.11
C SER A 111 9.52 -33.01 4.21
N ALA A 112 8.80 -34.00 4.72
CA ALA A 112 7.72 -34.66 3.98
C ALA A 112 6.53 -33.68 3.73
N VAL A 113 6.14 -32.92 4.73
CA VAL A 113 5.07 -31.91 4.66
C VAL A 113 5.43 -30.80 3.68
N GLU A 114 6.69 -30.31 3.70
CA GLU A 114 7.19 -29.34 2.74
C GLU A 114 7.15 -29.89 1.31
N THR A 115 7.56 -31.16 1.12
CA THR A 115 7.55 -31.82 -0.18
C THR A 115 6.13 -31.99 -0.71
N GLU A 116 5.19 -32.40 0.13
CA GLU A 116 3.79 -32.61 -0.25
C GLU A 116 3.15 -31.35 -0.84
N SER A 117 3.49 -30.17 -0.30
CA SER A 117 2.99 -28.89 -0.81
C SER A 117 3.48 -28.52 -2.20
N LEU A 118 4.47 -29.23 -2.75
CA LEU A 118 5.03 -29.01 -4.08
C LEU A 118 4.74 -30.16 -5.05
N THR A 119 4.00 -31.19 -4.61
CA THR A 119 3.57 -32.28 -5.48
C THR A 119 2.43 -31.87 -6.40
N GLU A 120 2.10 -32.72 -7.38
CA GLU A 120 0.96 -32.52 -8.29
C GLU A 120 -0.40 -32.48 -7.57
N ARG A 121 -0.47 -32.93 -6.33
CA ARG A 121 -1.68 -32.86 -5.48
C ARG A 121 -1.90 -31.50 -4.85
N SER A 122 -0.87 -30.65 -4.82
CA SER A 122 -0.94 -29.29 -4.32
C SER A 122 -1.37 -28.32 -5.42
N HIS A 123 -2.08 -27.28 -5.04
CA HIS A 123 -2.55 -26.24 -5.98
C HIS A 123 -1.76 -24.95 -5.82
N GLY A 124 -1.37 -24.35 -6.96
CA GLY A 124 -0.78 -23.02 -6.97
C GLY A 124 -1.83 -21.95 -6.69
N ILE A 125 -1.63 -21.13 -5.66
CA ILE A 125 -2.52 -20.02 -5.29
C ILE A 125 -1.75 -18.71 -5.14
N GLU A 126 -2.47 -17.60 -5.28
CA GLU A 126 -2.02 -16.27 -4.88
C GLU A 126 -2.96 -15.77 -3.79
N PRO A 127 -2.64 -15.99 -2.51
CA PRO A 127 -3.48 -15.55 -1.42
C PRO A 127 -3.51 -14.03 -1.35
N SER A 128 -4.61 -13.49 -0.85
CA SER A 128 -4.79 -12.06 -0.66
C SER A 128 -4.30 -11.62 0.71
N ALA A 129 -3.78 -10.39 0.83
CA ALA A 129 -3.43 -9.78 2.10
C ALA A 129 -4.50 -8.75 2.49
N TYR A 130 -5.01 -8.83 3.70
CA TYR A 130 -5.98 -7.92 4.35
C TYR A 130 -7.37 -7.87 3.70
N TRP A 131 -7.46 -7.77 2.38
CA TRP A 131 -8.71 -7.70 1.62
C TRP A 131 -8.57 -8.31 0.22
N ALA A 132 -9.70 -8.67 -0.35
CA ALA A 132 -9.81 -9.19 -1.70
C ALA A 132 -11.09 -8.70 -2.38
N ALA A 133 -11.11 -8.72 -3.70
CA ALA A 133 -12.31 -8.49 -4.47
C ALA A 133 -12.53 -9.62 -5.49
N ARG A 134 -13.78 -9.93 -5.73
CA ARG A 134 -14.26 -10.82 -6.80
C ARG A 134 -15.44 -10.12 -7.50
N PRO A 135 -15.84 -10.54 -8.69
CA PRO A 135 -17.02 -9.96 -9.33
C PRO A 135 -18.23 -9.98 -8.37
N GLY A 136 -18.76 -8.81 -8.05
CA GLY A 136 -19.93 -8.62 -7.18
C GLY A 136 -19.68 -8.78 -5.67
N ALA A 137 -18.43 -8.97 -5.21
CA ALA A 137 -18.13 -9.14 -3.79
C ALA A 137 -16.78 -8.54 -3.39
N VAL A 138 -16.73 -7.99 -2.18
CA VAL A 138 -15.50 -7.52 -1.52
C VAL A 138 -15.38 -8.26 -0.18
N TYR A 139 -14.16 -8.65 0.16
CA TYR A 139 -13.82 -9.45 1.32
C TYR A 139 -12.78 -8.72 2.16
N LEU A 140 -13.06 -8.50 3.43
CA LEU A 140 -12.10 -8.00 4.42
C LEU A 140 -11.80 -9.14 5.39
N SER A 141 -10.53 -9.45 5.61
CA SER A 141 -10.16 -10.41 6.64
C SER A 141 -10.59 -9.90 8.02
N ASN A 142 -11.01 -10.80 8.91
CA ASN A 142 -11.45 -10.49 10.27
C ASN A 142 -10.79 -11.42 11.26
N GLY A 143 -9.53 -11.14 11.57
CA GLY A 143 -8.67 -12.10 12.27
C GLY A 143 -8.30 -13.29 11.38
N PRO A 144 -7.54 -14.25 11.93
CA PRO A 144 -6.96 -15.37 11.19
C PRO A 144 -8.01 -16.42 10.96
N GLY A 145 -9.06 -16.48 10.53
CA GLY A 145 -10.02 -17.59 10.29
C GLY A 145 -11.36 -17.13 9.75
N HIS A 146 -11.59 -15.81 9.78
CA HIS A 146 -12.86 -15.27 9.35
C HIS A 146 -12.69 -14.13 8.34
N ILE A 147 -13.74 -13.88 7.59
CA ILE A 147 -13.83 -12.85 6.56
C ILE A 147 -15.17 -12.13 6.70
N VAL A 148 -15.17 -10.82 6.59
CA VAL A 148 -16.41 -10.06 6.35
C VAL A 148 -16.58 -9.92 4.85
N LYS A 149 -17.63 -10.53 4.31
CA LYS A 149 -18.02 -10.52 2.91
C LYS A 149 -19.11 -9.49 2.69
N ALA A 150 -18.86 -8.51 1.81
CA ALA A 150 -19.84 -7.53 1.35
C ALA A 150 -20.22 -7.83 -0.10
N THR A 151 -21.52 -8.01 -0.36
CA THR A 151 -22.12 -8.15 -1.69
C THR A 151 -23.18 -7.07 -1.90
N ALA A 152 -23.84 -7.00 -3.03
CA ALA A 152 -24.95 -6.08 -3.25
C ALA A 152 -26.09 -6.30 -2.22
N GLU A 153 -26.30 -7.55 -1.77
CA GLU A 153 -27.42 -7.95 -0.93
C GLU A 153 -27.11 -7.85 0.57
N SER A 154 -25.90 -8.19 0.96
CA SER A 154 -25.59 -8.38 2.38
C SER A 154 -24.14 -8.05 2.75
N VAL A 155 -23.94 -7.80 4.06
CA VAL A 155 -22.64 -7.88 4.74
C VAL A 155 -22.73 -9.02 5.72
N SER A 156 -21.82 -9.99 5.66
CA SER A 156 -21.86 -11.20 6.47
C SER A 156 -20.47 -11.65 6.90
N LEU A 157 -20.37 -12.20 8.12
CA LEU A 157 -19.19 -12.89 8.60
C LEU A 157 -19.20 -14.31 8.04
N VAL A 158 -18.12 -14.71 7.36
CA VAL A 158 -17.94 -16.02 6.75
C VAL A 158 -16.55 -16.56 7.07
N ASP A 159 -16.31 -17.81 6.75
CA ASP A 159 -15.04 -18.46 7.03
C ASP A 159 -13.97 -18.11 5.99
N ASN A 160 -12.71 -18.07 6.41
CA ASN A 160 -11.57 -17.99 5.51
C ASN A 160 -11.59 -19.20 4.55
N GLY A 161 -11.44 -18.96 3.25
CA GLY A 161 -11.60 -19.96 2.20
C GLY A 161 -12.95 -19.89 1.47
N THR A 162 -13.94 -19.16 1.99
CA THR A 162 -15.21 -18.94 1.29
C THR A 162 -14.97 -18.33 -0.09
N ASP A 163 -15.66 -18.84 -1.11
CA ASP A 163 -15.53 -18.45 -2.52
C ASP A 163 -14.09 -18.57 -3.08
N GLY A 164 -13.27 -19.45 -2.47
CA GLY A 164 -11.86 -19.60 -2.82
C GLY A 164 -10.98 -18.41 -2.45
N VAL A 165 -11.46 -17.52 -1.57
CA VAL A 165 -10.68 -16.39 -1.04
C VAL A 165 -9.94 -16.84 0.21
N LEU A 166 -8.62 -16.84 0.14
CA LEU A 166 -7.73 -17.26 1.23
C LEU A 166 -6.86 -16.09 1.68
N PHE A 167 -6.85 -15.88 2.99
CA PHE A 167 -5.95 -14.93 3.66
C PHE A 167 -4.95 -15.69 4.52
N PRO A 168 -3.63 -15.46 4.34
CA PRO A 168 -2.62 -16.05 5.21
C PRO A 168 -2.73 -15.44 6.61
N ALA A 169 -2.50 -16.25 7.63
CA ALA A 169 -2.68 -15.86 9.03
C ALA A 169 -1.79 -14.68 9.48
N ASP A 170 -0.69 -14.42 8.76
CA ASP A 170 0.25 -13.34 8.99
C ASP A 170 -0.09 -12.03 8.21
N ALA A 171 -1.13 -12.05 7.37
CA ALA A 171 -1.54 -10.92 6.53
C ALA A 171 -3.05 -10.66 6.59
N VAL A 172 -3.58 -10.58 7.81
CA VAL A 172 -5.00 -10.31 8.11
C VAL A 172 -5.15 -9.03 8.94
N LEU A 173 -6.33 -8.41 8.84
CA LEU A 173 -6.74 -7.35 9.75
C LEU A 173 -6.96 -7.95 11.16
N PRO A 174 -6.67 -7.22 12.25
CA PRO A 174 -7.07 -7.65 13.59
C PRO A 174 -8.56 -7.88 13.67
N THR A 175 -8.98 -8.86 14.48
CA THR A 175 -10.40 -9.15 14.71
C THR A 175 -11.17 -7.90 15.14
N TRP A 176 -12.36 -7.74 14.60
CA TRP A 176 -13.27 -6.64 14.87
C TRP A 176 -14.73 -7.12 14.84
N ASP A 177 -15.60 -6.44 15.59
CA ASP A 177 -17.02 -6.79 15.65
C ASP A 177 -17.77 -6.20 14.45
N SER A 178 -18.03 -7.04 13.44
CA SER A 178 -18.74 -6.65 12.23
C SER A 178 -20.26 -6.41 12.43
N ALA A 179 -20.80 -6.72 13.61
CA ALA A 179 -22.18 -6.45 13.96
C ALA A 179 -22.37 -5.09 14.65
N THR A 180 -21.27 -4.38 14.95
CA THR A 180 -21.32 -3.03 15.53
C THR A 180 -22.08 -2.08 14.59
N GLU A 181 -22.93 -1.23 15.15
CA GLU A 181 -23.71 -0.21 14.41
C GLU A 181 -22.78 0.66 13.56
N PRO A 182 -23.04 0.80 12.25
CA PRO A 182 -22.16 1.55 11.35
C PRO A 182 -22.09 3.04 11.68
N VAL A 183 -20.89 3.58 11.85
CA VAL A 183 -20.65 5.02 12.07
C VAL A 183 -19.59 5.51 11.10
N ASN A 184 -19.87 6.61 10.38
CA ASN A 184 -18.90 7.21 9.44
C ASN A 184 -17.66 7.72 10.19
N PRO A 185 -16.49 7.09 10.04
CA PRO A 185 -15.28 7.48 10.75
C PRO A 185 -14.73 8.84 10.26
N PHE A 186 -15.07 9.24 9.00
CA PHE A 186 -14.64 10.52 8.43
C PHE A 186 -15.42 11.71 8.99
N GLU A 187 -16.55 11.45 9.67
CA GLU A 187 -17.33 12.45 10.40
C GLU A 187 -17.16 12.32 11.91
N ALA A 188 -17.02 11.10 12.43
CA ALA A 188 -16.89 10.84 13.85
C ALA A 188 -15.50 11.21 14.38
N CYS A 189 -14.41 10.75 13.71
CA CYS A 189 -13.06 10.95 14.22
C CYS A 189 -12.55 12.37 13.90
N THR A 190 -12.05 13.03 14.92
CA THR A 190 -11.53 14.41 14.85
C THR A 190 -10.47 14.58 13.77
N LEU A 191 -9.57 13.60 13.61
CA LEU A 191 -8.52 13.62 12.58
C LEU A 191 -9.11 13.86 11.17
N PHE A 192 -10.11 13.10 10.82
CA PHE A 192 -10.73 13.15 9.48
C PHE A 192 -11.78 14.26 9.39
N ARG A 193 -12.58 14.47 10.44
CA ARG A 193 -13.62 15.49 10.48
C ARG A 193 -13.06 16.89 10.25
N GLU A 194 -11.95 17.21 10.91
CA GLU A 194 -11.32 18.53 10.84
C GLU A 194 -10.27 18.64 9.71
N MET A 195 -10.17 17.63 8.84
CA MET A 195 -9.31 17.73 7.66
C MET A 195 -9.80 18.87 6.78
N SER A 196 -8.94 19.86 6.56
CA SER A 196 -9.17 20.99 5.67
C SER A 196 -8.34 20.84 4.40
N THR A 197 -8.96 21.04 3.25
CA THR A 197 -8.32 20.92 1.94
C THR A 197 -8.46 22.20 1.13
N THR A 198 -7.46 22.49 0.30
CA THR A 198 -7.47 23.67 -0.58
C THR A 198 -8.59 23.58 -1.62
N ALA A 199 -8.80 22.39 -2.19
CA ALA A 199 -9.91 22.16 -3.11
C ALA A 199 -11.21 21.88 -2.33
N PRO A 200 -12.37 22.41 -2.76
CA PRO A 200 -13.64 22.27 -2.03
C PRO A 200 -14.04 20.83 -1.72
N HIS A 201 -13.75 19.89 -2.62
CA HIS A 201 -14.08 18.47 -2.49
C HIS A 201 -12.88 17.58 -2.16
N GLY A 202 -11.72 18.14 -1.76
CA GLY A 202 -10.51 17.36 -1.51
C GLY A 202 -10.66 16.36 -0.37
N LYS A 203 -11.40 16.71 0.70
CA LYS A 203 -11.73 15.79 1.79
C LYS A 203 -12.55 14.59 1.29
N LEU A 204 -13.59 14.84 0.47
CA LEU A 204 -14.39 13.77 -0.12
C LEU A 204 -13.52 12.88 -1.04
N LEU A 205 -12.62 13.46 -1.80
CA LEU A 205 -11.71 12.70 -2.66
C LEU A 205 -10.82 11.74 -1.85
N PHE A 206 -10.32 12.19 -0.70
CA PHE A 206 -9.57 11.35 0.25
C PHE A 206 -10.45 10.22 0.82
N GLU A 207 -11.69 10.53 1.23
CA GLU A 207 -12.67 9.57 1.73
C GLU A 207 -13.00 8.49 0.68
N LEU A 208 -13.29 8.89 -0.57
CA LEU A 208 -13.57 7.97 -1.67
C LEU A 208 -12.38 7.07 -1.99
N TRP A 209 -11.15 7.61 -1.92
CA TRP A 209 -9.94 6.82 -2.10
C TRP A 209 -9.77 5.80 -0.96
N ALA A 210 -9.97 6.22 0.28
CA ALA A 210 -9.89 5.35 1.45
C ALA A 210 -10.93 4.22 1.40
N LEU A 211 -12.17 4.51 1.00
CA LEU A 211 -13.24 3.51 0.81
C LEU A 211 -12.97 2.54 -0.35
N SER A 212 -12.13 2.93 -1.30
CA SER A 212 -11.76 2.07 -2.42
C SER A 212 -10.67 1.04 -2.08
N LEU A 213 -9.94 1.19 -0.96
CA LEU A 213 -8.83 0.29 -0.58
C LEU A 213 -9.22 -1.19 -0.60
N PRO A 214 -10.37 -1.63 -0.03
CA PRO A 214 -10.73 -3.04 0.01
C PRO A 214 -11.07 -3.64 -1.36
N THR A 215 -11.35 -2.83 -2.38
CA THR A 215 -11.72 -3.31 -3.72
C THR A 215 -10.55 -3.92 -4.49
N ASN A 216 -9.33 -3.71 -4.01
CA ASN A 216 -8.09 -4.27 -4.57
C ASN A 216 -8.01 -4.19 -6.10
N GLN A 217 -8.33 -3.02 -6.66
CA GLN A 217 -8.31 -2.79 -8.10
C GLN A 217 -6.92 -3.02 -8.69
N GLN A 218 -6.86 -3.49 -9.93
CA GLN A 218 -5.59 -3.73 -10.61
C GLN A 218 -4.84 -2.41 -10.90
N THR A 219 -5.59 -1.40 -11.37
CA THR A 219 -5.06 -0.04 -11.58
C THR A 219 -5.57 0.88 -10.48
N LYS A 220 -4.65 1.51 -9.76
CA LYS A 220 -4.93 2.26 -8.54
C LYS A 220 -4.25 3.61 -8.61
N PRO A 221 -4.95 4.75 -8.44
CA PRO A 221 -4.27 6.03 -8.36
C PRO A 221 -3.44 6.09 -7.07
N PRO A 222 -2.12 6.34 -7.14
CA PRO A 222 -1.35 6.66 -5.94
C PRO A 222 -1.88 7.96 -5.33
N LEU A 223 -2.16 7.94 -4.03
CA LEU A 223 -2.57 9.14 -3.31
C LEU A 223 -1.35 10.01 -3.03
N CYS A 224 -1.36 11.26 -3.48
CA CYS A 224 -0.37 12.26 -3.11
C CYS A 224 -1.01 13.28 -2.15
N THR A 225 -0.70 13.17 -0.84
CA THR A 225 -1.07 14.22 0.10
C THR A 225 0.02 15.28 0.15
N THR A 226 -0.31 16.52 -0.18
CA THR A 226 0.63 17.64 -0.19
C THR A 226 0.11 18.82 0.63
N GLY A 227 0.99 19.73 1.00
CA GLY A 227 0.65 20.92 1.80
C GLY A 227 1.84 21.36 2.64
N VAL A 228 1.72 22.51 3.29
CA VAL A 228 2.78 23.08 4.13
C VAL A 228 3.15 22.16 5.31
N VAL A 229 4.28 22.42 5.92
CA VAL A 229 4.70 21.73 7.16
C VAL A 229 3.64 21.94 8.24
N GLY A 230 3.27 20.86 8.95
CA GLY A 230 2.23 20.90 9.97
C GLY A 230 0.78 20.82 9.45
N SER A 231 0.56 20.52 8.15
CA SER A 231 -0.79 20.33 7.59
C SER A 231 -1.39 18.95 7.87
N GLY A 232 -0.67 18.04 8.54
CA GLY A 232 -1.19 16.72 8.90
C GLY A 232 -1.15 15.67 7.78
N LYS A 233 -0.37 15.88 6.71
CA LYS A 233 -0.25 14.96 5.56
C LYS A 233 -0.03 13.51 5.94
N THR A 234 1.06 13.26 6.65
CA THR A 234 1.45 11.92 7.11
C THR A 234 0.43 11.36 8.09
N ARG A 235 -0.03 12.20 9.03
CA ARG A 235 -1.00 11.80 10.05
C ARG A 235 -2.34 11.36 9.46
N ALA A 236 -2.81 12.01 8.38
CA ALA A 236 -4.03 11.61 7.67
C ALA A 236 -3.90 10.19 7.10
N VAL A 237 -2.76 9.85 6.51
CA VAL A 237 -2.51 8.49 5.97
C VAL A 237 -2.31 7.48 7.10
N VAL A 238 -1.57 7.83 8.17
CA VAL A 238 -1.42 6.99 9.37
C VAL A 238 -2.78 6.66 9.98
N GLY A 239 -3.71 7.63 10.01
CA GLY A 239 -5.07 7.39 10.47
C GLY A 239 -5.83 6.32 9.68
N LEU A 240 -5.51 6.11 8.39
CA LEU A 240 -6.08 5.01 7.62
C LEU A 240 -5.48 3.67 8.02
N PHE A 241 -4.17 3.59 8.31
CA PHE A 241 -3.58 2.37 8.86
C PHE A 241 -4.25 1.99 10.19
N GLU A 242 -4.47 2.97 11.07
CA GLU A 242 -5.14 2.76 12.35
C GLU A 242 -6.61 2.33 12.19
N LEU A 243 -7.36 3.00 11.30
CA LEU A 243 -8.77 2.68 11.03
C LEU A 243 -8.95 1.25 10.51
N TYR A 244 -8.13 0.84 9.57
CA TYR A 244 -8.19 -0.51 9.03
C TYR A 244 -7.49 -1.55 9.94
N GLY A 245 -6.67 -1.11 10.90
CA GLY A 245 -5.84 -2.00 11.71
C GLY A 245 -4.69 -2.62 10.92
N LEU A 246 -4.21 -1.91 9.91
CA LEU A 246 -3.04 -2.34 9.12
C LEU A 246 -1.74 -2.10 9.90
N PRO A 247 -0.72 -2.93 9.71
CA PRO A 247 0.60 -2.62 10.22
C PRO A 247 1.09 -1.29 9.61
N PRO A 248 1.64 -0.37 10.42
CA PRO A 248 2.07 0.94 9.94
C PRO A 248 3.30 0.80 9.02
N ARG A 249 3.09 0.83 7.72
CA ARG A 249 4.13 0.80 6.69
C ARG A 249 4.34 2.20 6.13
N VAL A 250 5.03 3.02 6.91
CA VAL A 250 5.38 4.40 6.58
C VAL A 250 6.90 4.51 6.54
N ALA A 251 7.46 4.70 5.36
CA ALA A 251 8.90 4.73 5.13
C ALA A 251 9.33 6.06 4.51
N ALA A 252 10.51 6.54 4.89
CA ALA A 252 11.11 7.69 4.21
C ALA A 252 11.64 7.30 2.82
N VAL A 253 11.50 8.20 1.85
CA VAL A 253 12.03 7.98 0.51
C VAL A 253 13.55 8.22 0.51
N THR A 254 14.32 7.23 0.06
CA THR A 254 15.78 7.30 -0.04
C THR A 254 16.26 7.00 -1.46
N LYS A 255 17.47 7.47 -1.81
CA LYS A 255 18.04 7.24 -3.15
C LYS A 255 18.23 5.76 -3.49
N GLY A 256 18.53 4.92 -2.50
CA GLY A 256 18.72 3.47 -2.67
C GLY A 256 17.48 2.64 -2.39
N GLY A 257 16.37 3.25 -2.04
CA GLY A 257 15.17 2.58 -1.50
C GLY A 257 14.22 1.98 -2.53
N GLU A 258 14.56 1.92 -3.83
CA GLU A 258 13.69 1.33 -4.86
C GLU A 258 13.35 -0.14 -4.55
N GLY A 259 14.32 -0.87 -3.99
CA GLY A 259 14.12 -2.25 -3.58
C GLY A 259 13.10 -2.42 -2.47
N ASP A 260 13.14 -1.54 -1.49
CA ASP A 260 12.22 -1.52 -0.36
C ASP A 260 10.83 -1.09 -0.84
N PHE A 261 10.78 -0.12 -1.77
CA PHE A 261 9.52 0.29 -2.41
C PHE A 261 8.77 -0.91 -2.97
N TRP A 262 9.43 -1.74 -3.77
CA TRP A 262 8.77 -2.88 -4.41
C TRP A 262 8.43 -3.99 -3.42
N THR A 263 9.22 -4.16 -2.36
CA THR A 263 8.90 -5.11 -1.28
C THR A 263 7.60 -4.71 -0.56
N GLU A 264 7.48 -3.44 -0.21
CA GLU A 264 6.26 -2.91 0.42
C GLU A 264 5.07 -2.86 -0.55
N ALA A 265 5.32 -2.57 -1.82
CA ALA A 265 4.28 -2.58 -2.84
C ALA A 265 3.71 -4.00 -3.09
N ASP A 266 4.51 -5.06 -2.93
CA ASP A 266 4.08 -6.45 -3.10
C ASP A 266 3.35 -7.00 -1.86
N ALA A 267 3.56 -6.45 -0.68
CA ALA A 267 3.00 -6.96 0.57
C ALA A 267 1.47 -6.83 0.69
N GLY A 268 0.81 -6.08 -0.18
CA GLY A 268 -0.65 -5.84 -0.15
C GLY A 268 -1.08 -4.79 0.88
N GLY A 269 -2.38 -4.51 0.95
CA GLY A 269 -2.91 -3.48 1.84
C GLY A 269 -2.56 -2.05 1.41
N LEU A 270 -2.01 -1.27 2.33
CA LEU A 270 -1.59 0.12 2.14
C LEU A 270 -0.11 0.27 2.47
N ALA A 271 0.62 1.06 1.69
CA ALA A 271 1.99 1.48 1.96
C ALA A 271 2.13 2.99 1.74
N CYS A 272 2.92 3.67 2.59
CA CYS A 272 3.11 5.11 2.54
C CYS A 272 4.60 5.48 2.47
N TRP A 273 4.94 6.35 1.53
CA TRP A 273 6.26 6.98 1.45
C TRP A 273 6.16 8.42 1.91
N ASP A 274 6.83 8.70 3.02
CA ASP A 274 6.76 9.99 3.71
C ASP A 274 7.90 10.92 3.29
N ASN A 275 7.62 12.23 3.29
CA ASN A 275 8.56 13.30 3.01
C ASN A 275 9.31 13.16 1.66
N ALA A 276 8.57 12.84 0.59
CA ALA A 276 9.12 12.76 -0.76
C ALA A 276 9.39 14.16 -1.35
N ASP A 277 10.13 14.99 -0.60
CA ASP A 277 10.38 16.41 -0.94
C ASP A 277 11.59 16.60 -1.85
N THR A 278 12.51 15.64 -1.84
CA THR A 278 13.71 15.66 -2.67
C THR A 278 13.50 14.89 -3.96
N ARG A 279 14.15 15.33 -5.03
CA ARG A 279 14.14 14.61 -6.30
C ARG A 279 14.89 13.29 -6.17
N ILE A 280 14.19 12.20 -6.42
CA ILE A 280 14.69 10.83 -6.44
C ILE A 280 14.36 10.23 -7.80
N ASP A 281 15.38 9.85 -8.56
CA ASP A 281 15.23 9.53 -9.98
C ASP A 281 14.37 8.30 -10.26
N TRP A 282 14.39 7.28 -9.38
CA TRP A 282 13.58 6.07 -9.55
C TRP A 282 12.11 6.23 -9.13
N LEU A 283 11.79 7.18 -8.25
CA LEU A 283 10.46 7.30 -7.62
C LEU A 283 9.32 7.55 -8.62
N PRO A 284 9.46 8.45 -9.63
CA PRO A 284 8.39 8.67 -10.61
C PRO A 284 8.03 7.40 -11.39
N ASP A 285 9.04 6.66 -11.85
CA ASP A 285 8.82 5.44 -12.63
C ASP A 285 8.20 4.32 -11.78
N ALA A 286 8.65 4.15 -10.53
CA ALA A 286 8.11 3.16 -9.61
C ALA A 286 6.65 3.46 -9.24
N LEU A 287 6.31 4.72 -8.95
CA LEU A 287 4.93 5.14 -8.68
C LEU A 287 4.03 4.98 -9.92
N ALA A 288 4.53 5.34 -11.10
CA ALA A 288 3.79 5.19 -12.35
C ALA A 288 3.52 3.71 -12.69
N ALA A 289 4.50 2.84 -12.43
CA ALA A 289 4.34 1.39 -12.58
C ALA A 289 3.37 0.82 -11.53
N ALA A 290 3.48 1.23 -10.26
CA ALA A 290 2.56 0.81 -9.20
C ALA A 290 1.11 1.20 -9.51
N ALA A 291 0.89 2.40 -10.06
CA ALA A 291 -0.43 2.89 -10.47
C ALA A 291 -1.13 2.00 -11.51
N THR A 292 -0.36 1.25 -12.29
CA THR A 292 -0.86 0.40 -13.38
C THR A 292 -0.76 -1.10 -13.09
N GLY A 293 -0.51 -1.47 -11.84
CA GLY A 293 -0.34 -2.87 -11.43
C GLY A 293 0.94 -3.50 -11.98
N GLY A 294 1.98 -2.69 -12.19
CA GLY A 294 3.28 -3.13 -12.68
C GLY A 294 4.02 -4.04 -11.70
N CYS A 295 5.17 -4.55 -12.15
CA CYS A 295 6.02 -5.40 -11.34
C CYS A 295 7.50 -5.06 -11.53
N GLN A 296 8.31 -5.45 -10.55
CA GLN A 296 9.77 -5.45 -10.64
C GLN A 296 10.30 -6.88 -10.53
N SER A 297 11.22 -7.25 -11.39
CA SER A 297 11.91 -8.54 -11.33
C SER A 297 13.32 -8.35 -10.73
N LYS A 298 13.62 -9.07 -9.65
CA LYS A 298 14.94 -9.11 -9.01
C LYS A 298 15.52 -10.51 -9.09
N ARG A 299 16.85 -10.62 -9.14
CA ARG A 299 17.51 -11.91 -8.93
C ARG A 299 17.32 -12.38 -7.50
N LYS A 300 17.01 -13.64 -7.31
CA LYS A 300 17.00 -14.28 -5.99
C LYS A 300 18.43 -14.32 -5.46
N LEU A 301 18.63 -13.92 -4.20
CA LEU A 301 19.92 -14.01 -3.55
C LEU A 301 20.44 -15.46 -3.58
N TYR A 302 21.73 -15.63 -3.88
CA TYR A 302 22.39 -16.95 -3.97
C TYR A 302 21.87 -17.88 -5.07
N SER A 303 21.25 -17.33 -6.14
CA SER A 303 20.82 -18.08 -7.33
C SER A 303 21.22 -17.35 -8.60
N ASP A 304 21.83 -18.06 -9.56
CA ASP A 304 22.26 -17.46 -10.84
C ASP A 304 21.13 -17.33 -11.86
N ALA A 305 20.10 -18.15 -11.75
CA ALA A 305 19.01 -18.25 -12.74
C ALA A 305 17.63 -17.84 -12.22
N GLU A 306 17.40 -17.86 -10.90
CA GLU A 306 16.09 -17.61 -10.32
C GLU A 306 15.80 -16.11 -10.16
N ARG A 307 14.54 -15.74 -10.45
CA ARG A 307 14.05 -14.37 -10.30
C ARG A 307 12.86 -14.35 -9.35
N VAL A 308 12.80 -13.33 -8.51
CA VAL A 308 11.62 -12.98 -7.72
C VAL A 308 10.92 -11.82 -8.41
N VAL A 309 9.62 -11.98 -8.64
CA VAL A 309 8.77 -10.94 -9.25
C VAL A 309 7.94 -10.30 -8.14
N LEU A 310 8.20 -9.03 -7.84
CA LEU A 310 7.44 -8.21 -6.91
C LEU A 310 6.37 -7.44 -7.68
N ARG A 311 5.12 -7.54 -7.28
CA ARG A 311 3.97 -6.92 -7.96
C ARG A 311 3.40 -5.78 -7.12
N ALA A 312 2.87 -4.74 -7.76
CA ALA A 312 2.20 -3.65 -7.06
C ALA A 312 0.79 -4.08 -6.57
N ARG A 313 0.75 -4.78 -5.45
CA ARG A 313 -0.48 -5.23 -4.78
C ARG A 313 -1.04 -4.20 -3.81
N SER A 314 -0.16 -3.48 -3.10
CA SER A 314 -0.55 -2.42 -2.15
C SER A 314 -1.17 -1.22 -2.85
N TRP A 315 -2.09 -0.54 -2.18
CA TRP A 315 -2.38 0.85 -2.45
C TRP A 315 -1.20 1.71 -1.96
N VAL A 316 -0.87 2.73 -2.73
CA VAL A 316 0.29 3.56 -2.48
C VAL A 316 -0.14 4.96 -2.09
N ALA A 317 0.38 5.47 -0.97
CA ALA A 317 0.30 6.87 -0.59
C ALA A 317 1.71 7.48 -0.57
N VAL A 318 1.81 8.75 -0.96
CA VAL A 318 3.03 9.55 -0.87
C VAL A 318 2.69 10.87 -0.20
N THR A 319 3.49 11.27 0.78
CA THR A 319 3.35 12.59 1.39
C THR A 319 4.51 13.49 1.00
N SER A 320 4.24 14.74 0.72
CA SER A 320 5.28 15.70 0.35
C SER A 320 4.82 17.13 0.60
N ALA A 321 5.73 17.98 1.08
CA ALA A 321 5.53 19.42 1.10
C ALA A 321 5.97 20.05 -0.25
N ASN A 322 6.91 19.40 -0.95
CA ASN A 322 7.41 19.85 -2.24
C ASN A 322 7.56 18.65 -3.20
N PRO A 323 6.47 18.20 -3.85
CA PRO A 323 6.45 16.96 -4.65
C PRO A 323 7.20 17.11 -5.99
N ALA A 324 8.52 17.29 -5.94
CA ALA A 324 9.38 17.44 -7.13
C ALA A 324 9.29 16.25 -8.11
N PHE A 325 8.91 15.06 -7.64
CA PHE A 325 8.65 13.87 -8.44
C PHE A 325 7.46 14.06 -9.40
N ALA A 326 6.50 14.92 -9.07
CA ALA A 326 5.32 15.19 -9.88
C ALA A 326 5.60 16.10 -11.10
N ALA A 327 6.85 16.56 -11.27
CA ALA A 327 7.31 17.19 -12.50
C ALA A 327 7.38 16.20 -13.70
N ASP A 328 7.28 14.89 -13.44
CA ASP A 328 7.09 13.89 -14.48
C ASP A 328 5.64 13.87 -14.95
N ALA A 329 5.45 14.17 -16.23
CA ALA A 329 4.13 14.29 -16.84
C ALA A 329 3.35 12.98 -16.84
N GLY A 330 4.04 11.85 -17.03
CA GLY A 330 3.44 10.53 -17.05
C GLY A 330 2.95 10.09 -15.67
N LEU A 331 3.69 10.46 -14.62
CA LEU A 331 3.28 10.22 -13.24
C LEU A 331 2.16 11.17 -12.82
N ALA A 332 2.28 12.48 -13.09
CA ALA A 332 1.28 13.47 -12.71
C ALA A 332 -0.14 13.11 -13.18
N ASP A 333 -0.24 12.52 -14.39
CA ASP A 333 -1.50 12.03 -14.95
C ASP A 333 -2.11 10.85 -14.17
N ARG A 334 -1.31 10.13 -13.36
CA ARG A 334 -1.73 8.96 -12.57
C ARG A 334 -2.01 9.26 -11.11
N LEU A 335 -1.53 10.38 -10.59
CA LEU A 335 -1.69 10.74 -9.18
C LEU A 335 -3.11 11.19 -8.86
N LEU A 336 -3.56 10.85 -7.66
CA LEU A 336 -4.68 11.47 -6.98
C LEU A 336 -4.14 12.47 -5.96
N VAL A 337 -4.27 13.76 -6.23
CA VAL A 337 -3.65 14.81 -5.41
C VAL A 337 -4.67 15.38 -4.43
N VAL A 338 -4.33 15.36 -3.14
CA VAL A 338 -5.11 16.01 -2.07
C VAL A 338 -4.22 17.02 -1.35
N ARG A 339 -4.55 18.33 -1.51
CA ARG A 339 -3.81 19.40 -0.87
C ARG A 339 -4.43 19.76 0.47
N LEU A 340 -3.66 19.54 1.55
CA LEU A 340 -4.08 19.82 2.92
C LEU A 340 -3.65 21.22 3.34
N ASN A 341 -4.58 21.98 3.93
CA ASN A 341 -4.29 23.24 4.58
C ASN A 341 -3.68 22.99 5.95
N ARG A 342 -2.93 23.97 6.47
CA ARG A 342 -2.42 23.91 7.84
C ARG A 342 -3.60 23.88 8.80
N ARG A 343 -3.50 22.99 9.78
CA ARG A 343 -4.50 22.83 10.83
C ARG A 343 -4.30 23.94 11.88
N GLU A 344 -5.36 24.63 12.25
CA GLU A 344 -5.37 25.55 13.39
C GLU A 344 -5.69 24.74 14.66
N GLY A 345 -4.84 24.84 15.67
CA GLY A 345 -4.96 24.06 16.91
C GLY A 345 -4.27 22.68 16.84
N GLY A 346 -3.88 22.16 17.99
CA GLY A 346 -3.18 20.89 18.14
C GLY A 346 -3.96 19.92 19.04
N THR A 347 -4.49 18.83 18.46
CA THR A 347 -4.91 17.66 19.26
C THR A 347 -3.71 16.73 19.39
N ALA A 348 -3.45 16.21 20.60
CA ALA A 348 -2.35 15.28 20.83
C ALA A 348 -2.52 14.03 19.95
N GLU A 349 -1.43 13.54 19.36
CA GLU A 349 -1.47 12.37 18.48
C GLU A 349 -2.05 11.14 19.17
N ALA A 350 -1.69 10.90 20.44
CA ALA A 350 -2.23 9.79 21.22
C ALA A 350 -3.76 9.87 21.38
N ALA A 351 -4.31 11.08 21.50
CA ALA A 351 -5.76 11.26 21.60
C ALA A 351 -6.46 10.96 20.27
N LEU A 352 -5.86 11.39 19.13
CA LEU A 352 -6.37 11.07 17.79
C LEU A 352 -6.34 9.55 17.51
N SER A 353 -5.25 8.88 17.88
CA SER A 353 -5.13 7.42 17.74
C SER A 353 -6.13 6.68 18.62
N ALA A 354 -6.31 7.11 19.88
CA ALA A 354 -7.30 6.52 20.79
C ALA A 354 -8.75 6.67 20.27
N GLU A 355 -9.08 7.83 19.69
CA GLU A 355 -10.39 8.08 19.09
C GLU A 355 -10.65 7.17 17.90
N ILE A 356 -9.66 7.00 17.00
CA ILE A 356 -9.77 6.10 15.85
C ILE A 356 -9.89 4.64 16.32
N ALA A 357 -9.09 4.22 17.29
CA ALA A 357 -9.14 2.87 17.85
C ALA A 357 -10.51 2.56 18.47
N ALA A 358 -11.10 3.51 19.19
CA ALA A 358 -12.44 3.38 19.76
C ALA A 358 -13.55 3.33 18.70
N ALA A 359 -13.38 4.03 17.58
CA ALA A 359 -14.34 4.08 16.49
C ALA A 359 -14.14 2.98 15.44
N ARG A 360 -13.09 2.14 15.57
CA ARG A 360 -12.64 1.23 14.51
C ARG A 360 -13.71 0.24 14.06
N ASP A 361 -14.34 -0.47 14.99
CA ASP A 361 -15.31 -1.52 14.66
C ASP A 361 -16.54 -0.94 13.97
N ALA A 362 -17.11 0.14 14.50
CA ALA A 362 -18.20 0.88 13.88
C ALA A 362 -17.80 1.48 12.52
N GLY A 363 -16.57 1.97 12.41
CA GLY A 363 -16.01 2.51 11.17
C GLY A 363 -15.83 1.45 10.10
N LEU A 364 -15.30 0.28 10.42
CA LEU A 364 -15.16 -0.84 9.47
C LEU A 364 -16.51 -1.42 9.07
N SER A 365 -17.47 -1.51 9.99
CA SER A 365 -18.85 -1.86 9.68
C SER A 365 -19.44 -0.87 8.67
N TRP A 366 -19.27 0.44 8.89
CA TRP A 366 -19.72 1.46 7.95
C TRP A 366 -19.05 1.37 6.58
N VAL A 367 -17.74 1.10 6.52
CA VAL A 367 -17.00 0.85 5.26
C VAL A 367 -17.66 -0.29 4.48
N CYS A 368 -17.90 -1.43 5.13
CA CYS A 368 -18.53 -2.60 4.51
C CYS A 368 -19.94 -2.31 4.01
N HIS A 369 -20.76 -1.60 4.79
CA HIS A 369 -22.11 -1.21 4.39
C HIS A 369 -22.12 -0.19 3.25
N THR A 370 -21.19 0.75 3.22
CA THR A 370 -21.03 1.70 2.12
C THR A 370 -20.58 0.99 0.84
N ILE A 371 -19.63 0.05 0.94
CA ILE A 371 -19.21 -0.79 -0.20
C ILE A 371 -20.38 -1.63 -0.70
N ARG A 372 -21.17 -2.25 0.19
CA ARG A 372 -22.39 -2.99 -0.17
C ARG A 372 -23.33 -2.12 -1.00
N ALA A 373 -23.61 -0.90 -0.54
CA ALA A 373 -24.50 0.02 -1.26
C ALA A 373 -23.92 0.41 -2.63
N ALA A 374 -22.59 0.60 -2.73
CA ALA A 374 -21.92 0.87 -4.00
C ALA A 374 -21.90 -0.33 -4.96
N LEU A 375 -21.85 -1.57 -4.43
CA LEU A 375 -21.97 -2.80 -5.24
C LEU A 375 -23.40 -3.03 -5.74
N ALA A 376 -24.42 -2.57 -5.03
CA ALA A 376 -25.80 -2.65 -5.43
C ALA A 376 -26.19 -1.59 -6.49
N ASP A 377 -25.34 -0.59 -6.72
CA ASP A 377 -25.59 0.47 -7.70
C ASP A 377 -25.19 0.02 -9.12
N ASP A 378 -26.17 -0.15 -9.98
CA ASP A 378 -26.04 -0.48 -11.40
C ASP A 378 -26.25 0.74 -12.34
N ALA A 379 -26.52 1.92 -11.77
CA ALA A 379 -26.76 3.12 -12.55
C ALA A 379 -25.50 3.53 -13.37
N PRO A 380 -25.70 4.04 -14.59
CA PRO A 380 -24.59 4.40 -15.48
C PRO A 380 -23.73 5.51 -14.86
N VAL A 381 -22.43 5.35 -14.98
CA VAL A 381 -21.47 6.37 -14.52
C VAL A 381 -21.51 7.58 -15.46
N PRO A 382 -21.53 8.82 -14.96
CA PRO A 382 -21.53 10.03 -15.77
C PRO A 382 -20.35 10.08 -16.73
N SER A 383 -20.61 10.48 -17.97
CA SER A 383 -19.56 10.66 -18.99
C SER A 383 -18.64 11.85 -18.67
N GLY A 384 -17.43 11.84 -19.28
CA GLY A 384 -16.50 12.97 -19.18
C GLY A 384 -15.75 13.08 -17.85
N LEU A 385 -15.57 11.98 -17.14
CA LEU A 385 -14.66 11.93 -15.99
C LEU A 385 -13.18 11.96 -16.44
N ASN A 386 -12.88 11.40 -17.62
CA ASN A 386 -11.55 11.40 -18.26
C ASN A 386 -10.40 10.89 -17.36
N SER A 387 -10.74 10.08 -16.35
CA SER A 387 -9.76 9.56 -15.42
C SER A 387 -8.82 8.53 -16.05
N ARG A 388 -7.54 8.61 -15.70
CA ARG A 388 -6.55 7.59 -16.06
C ARG A 388 -6.83 6.24 -15.38
N HIS A 389 -7.61 6.24 -14.30
CA HIS A 389 -8.07 5.08 -13.54
C HIS A 389 -9.60 4.97 -13.62
N PRO A 390 -10.15 4.48 -14.75
CA PRO A 390 -11.60 4.50 -14.96
C PRO A 390 -12.37 3.64 -13.96
N ASP A 391 -11.80 2.50 -13.53
CA ASP A 391 -12.42 1.60 -12.55
C ASP A 391 -12.53 2.28 -11.18
N PHE A 392 -11.47 2.98 -10.76
CA PHE A 392 -11.49 3.78 -9.54
C PHE A 392 -12.53 4.90 -9.64
N ALA A 393 -12.54 5.66 -10.74
CA ALA A 393 -13.48 6.77 -10.91
C ALA A 393 -14.94 6.28 -10.93
N ALA A 394 -15.21 5.16 -11.61
CA ALA A 394 -16.54 4.56 -11.63
C ALA A 394 -16.98 4.10 -10.25
N PHE A 395 -16.10 3.44 -9.51
CA PHE A 395 -16.41 2.98 -8.15
C PHE A 395 -16.56 4.16 -7.17
N ALA A 396 -15.73 5.20 -7.29
CA ALA A 396 -15.84 6.42 -6.49
C ALA A 396 -17.19 7.16 -6.71
N VAL A 397 -17.73 7.16 -7.94
CA VAL A 397 -19.09 7.70 -8.20
C VAL A 397 -20.15 6.87 -7.49
N ARG A 398 -20.07 5.53 -7.55
CA ARG A 398 -21.00 4.64 -6.83
C ARG A 398 -20.93 4.84 -5.31
N LEU A 399 -19.72 5.00 -4.77
CA LEU A 399 -19.52 5.36 -3.37
C LEU A 399 -20.16 6.73 -3.07
N GLY A 400 -19.96 7.72 -3.95
CA GLY A 400 -20.61 9.03 -3.82
C GLY A 400 -22.14 8.95 -3.78
N ARG A 401 -22.76 8.06 -4.57
CA ARG A 401 -24.20 7.77 -4.51
C ARG A 401 -24.59 7.11 -3.20
N ALA A 402 -23.82 6.12 -2.76
CA ALA A 402 -24.06 5.46 -1.48
C ALA A 402 -24.01 6.44 -0.29
N LEU A 403 -23.19 7.49 -0.40
CA LEU A 403 -23.08 8.58 0.57
C LEU A 403 -24.13 9.70 0.39
N GLY A 404 -25.00 9.63 -0.64
CA GLY A 404 -25.91 10.72 -1.00
C GLY A 404 -25.22 11.98 -1.55
N ARG A 405 -23.97 11.85 -2.05
CA ARG A 405 -23.07 12.93 -2.48
C ARG A 405 -22.57 12.74 -3.92
N GLU A 406 -23.38 12.20 -4.82
CA GLU A 406 -22.97 11.93 -6.21
C GLU A 406 -22.42 13.17 -6.92
N ALA A 407 -23.14 14.28 -6.85
CA ALA A 407 -22.75 15.52 -7.51
C ALA A 407 -21.38 16.03 -7.04
N ASP A 408 -21.11 15.96 -5.72
CA ASP A 408 -19.84 16.32 -5.12
C ASP A 408 -18.71 15.37 -5.55
N ALA A 409 -19.00 14.06 -5.61
CA ALA A 409 -18.02 13.05 -6.03
C ALA A 409 -17.61 13.25 -7.50
N VAL A 410 -18.58 13.49 -8.38
CA VAL A 410 -18.33 13.81 -9.79
C VAL A 410 -17.54 15.11 -9.93
N ALA A 411 -17.89 16.14 -9.17
CA ALA A 411 -17.18 17.42 -9.16
C ALA A 411 -15.74 17.25 -8.66
N ALA A 412 -15.53 16.48 -7.57
CA ALA A 412 -14.21 16.16 -7.02
C ALA A 412 -13.31 15.46 -8.05
N LEU A 413 -13.83 14.43 -8.72
CA LEU A 413 -13.10 13.67 -9.74
C LEU A 413 -12.72 14.55 -10.94
N ARG A 414 -13.66 15.35 -11.45
CA ARG A 414 -13.40 16.29 -12.55
C ARG A 414 -12.38 17.36 -12.17
N ALA A 415 -12.47 17.91 -10.97
CA ALA A 415 -11.52 18.89 -10.46
C ALA A 415 -10.12 18.28 -10.32
N ALA A 416 -10.01 17.04 -9.81
CA ALA A 416 -8.75 16.33 -9.69
C ALA A 416 -8.10 16.10 -11.07
N GLU A 417 -8.85 15.72 -12.08
CA GLU A 417 -8.34 15.55 -13.45
C GLU A 417 -7.90 16.88 -14.08
N ALA A 418 -8.67 17.96 -13.91
CA ALA A 418 -8.32 19.27 -14.41
C ALA A 418 -7.05 19.85 -13.73
N ASP A 419 -6.83 19.53 -12.45
CA ASP A 419 -5.70 20.02 -11.66
C ASP A 419 -4.37 19.35 -12.01
N LYS A 420 -4.36 18.14 -12.56
CA LYS A 420 -3.14 17.36 -12.87
C LYS A 420 -2.12 18.13 -13.72
N SER A 421 -2.58 18.79 -14.77
CA SER A 421 -1.71 19.57 -15.65
C SER A 421 -1.09 20.75 -14.95
N LEU A 422 -1.86 21.47 -14.15
CA LEU A 422 -1.35 22.57 -13.34
C LEU A 422 -0.38 22.07 -12.27
N PHE A 423 -0.70 20.96 -11.62
CA PHE A 423 0.17 20.34 -10.62
C PHE A 423 1.53 19.92 -11.20
N CYS A 424 1.54 19.34 -12.40
CA CYS A 424 2.78 19.01 -13.12
C CYS A 424 3.64 20.24 -13.38
N ILE A 425 3.02 21.32 -13.90
CA ILE A 425 3.73 22.58 -14.20
C ILE A 425 4.28 23.21 -12.92
N GLN A 426 3.51 23.22 -11.83
CA GLN A 426 3.89 23.80 -10.54
C GLN A 426 5.12 23.14 -9.92
N ASN A 427 5.27 21.84 -10.08
CA ASN A 427 6.35 21.06 -9.51
C ASN A 427 7.58 20.94 -10.42
N ASP A 428 7.52 21.55 -11.60
CA ASP A 428 8.66 21.74 -12.50
C ASP A 428 9.27 23.13 -12.31
N THR A 429 10.58 23.19 -12.12
CA THR A 429 11.27 24.46 -11.85
C THR A 429 11.02 25.52 -12.94
N ILE A 430 11.08 25.12 -14.22
CA ILE A 430 10.84 26.03 -15.34
C ILE A 430 9.34 26.30 -15.50
N GLY A 431 8.52 25.28 -15.30
CA GLY A 431 7.06 25.40 -15.29
C GLY A 431 6.58 26.38 -14.23
N ALA A 432 7.08 26.28 -13.00
CA ALA A 432 6.78 27.21 -11.91
C ALA A 432 7.17 28.67 -12.27
N ALA A 433 8.37 28.87 -12.83
CA ALA A 433 8.81 30.19 -13.29
C ALA A 433 7.90 30.76 -14.40
N ILE A 434 7.43 29.91 -15.33
CA ILE A 434 6.45 30.32 -16.35
C ILE A 434 5.13 30.75 -15.69
N LEU A 435 4.62 29.98 -14.73
CA LEU A 435 3.39 30.32 -14.02
C LEU A 435 3.53 31.67 -13.29
N GLU A 436 4.64 31.88 -12.60
CA GLU A 436 4.94 33.13 -11.89
C GLU A 436 4.98 34.32 -12.86
N ALA A 437 5.67 34.17 -13.99
CA ALA A 437 5.72 35.20 -15.02
C ALA A 437 4.35 35.50 -15.66
N MET A 438 3.36 34.61 -15.52
CA MET A 438 1.99 34.79 -16.02
C MET A 438 1.02 35.34 -14.94
N GLN A 439 1.40 35.41 -13.67
CA GLN A 439 0.52 35.85 -12.56
C GLN A 439 -0.02 37.30 -12.73
N GLY A 440 0.66 38.17 -13.44
CA GLY A 440 0.19 39.53 -13.71
C GLY A 440 -0.99 39.67 -14.68
N GLY A 441 -1.62 38.57 -15.08
CA GLY A 441 -2.77 38.58 -16.01
C GLY A 441 -2.41 38.92 -17.45
N THR A 442 -1.13 39.06 -17.79
CA THR A 442 -0.67 39.45 -19.11
C THR A 442 -0.43 38.23 -20.01
N LEU A 443 -1.03 38.29 -21.20
CA LEU A 443 -0.74 37.35 -22.27
C LEU A 443 0.75 37.45 -22.65
N PHE A 444 1.44 36.33 -22.76
CA PHE A 444 2.75 36.28 -23.40
C PHE A 444 2.59 35.82 -24.87
N ASN A 445 3.24 36.56 -25.79
CA ASN A 445 3.38 36.18 -27.19
C ASN A 445 4.79 36.52 -27.64
N GLY A 446 5.64 35.50 -27.84
CA GLY A 446 7.04 35.71 -28.15
C GLY A 446 7.81 34.42 -28.44
N THR A 447 9.09 34.59 -28.72
CA THR A 447 10.06 33.50 -28.93
C THR A 447 10.55 32.93 -27.59
N ALA A 448 11.28 31.80 -27.63
CA ALA A 448 11.92 31.23 -26.44
C ALA A 448 12.95 32.18 -25.80
N ASN A 449 13.64 33.05 -26.59
CA ASN A 449 14.54 34.04 -26.07
C ASN A 449 13.79 35.15 -25.30
N GLU A 450 12.70 35.67 -25.86
CA GLU A 450 11.88 36.69 -25.20
C GLU A 450 11.22 36.14 -23.92
N LEU A 451 10.81 34.87 -23.93
CA LEU A 451 10.32 34.21 -22.71
C LEU A 451 11.43 34.07 -21.67
N LEU A 452 12.63 33.66 -22.09
CA LEU A 452 13.77 33.52 -21.18
C LEU A 452 14.11 34.83 -20.48
N GLU A 453 14.17 35.96 -21.20
CA GLU A 453 14.44 37.28 -20.63
C GLU A 453 13.35 37.69 -19.64
N ARG A 454 12.08 37.41 -19.94
CA ARG A 454 10.97 37.62 -19.00
C ARG A 454 11.09 36.76 -17.73
N LEU A 455 11.48 35.50 -17.86
CA LEU A 455 11.69 34.61 -16.71
C LEU A 455 12.83 35.08 -15.82
N LYS A 456 13.97 35.49 -16.43
CA LYS A 456 15.11 36.05 -15.68
C LYS A 456 14.79 37.37 -14.98
N ALA A 457 13.97 38.22 -15.58
CA ALA A 457 13.52 39.44 -14.96
C ALA A 457 12.69 39.20 -13.68
N ASN A 458 11.99 38.08 -13.61
CA ASN A 458 11.21 37.68 -12.44
C ASN A 458 12.02 36.83 -11.44
N ASP A 459 12.99 36.05 -11.90
CA ASP A 459 13.85 35.19 -11.05
C ASP A 459 15.31 35.27 -11.48
N ALA A 460 16.09 36.10 -10.81
CA ALA A 460 17.52 36.28 -11.08
C ALA A 460 18.34 34.99 -10.88
N SER A 461 17.86 34.00 -10.14
CA SER A 461 18.53 32.72 -9.96
C SER A 461 18.63 31.90 -11.27
N LEU A 462 17.85 32.24 -12.27
CA LEU A 462 17.87 31.65 -13.59
C LEU A 462 19.01 32.19 -14.47
N GLU A 463 19.67 33.29 -14.08
CA GLU A 463 20.84 33.80 -14.79
C GLU A 463 22.01 32.80 -14.76
N GLY A 464 22.62 32.56 -15.89
CA GLY A 464 23.73 31.62 -16.03
C GLY A 464 23.34 30.13 -16.00
N THR A 465 22.16 29.79 -15.50
CA THR A 465 21.69 28.39 -15.37
C THR A 465 20.75 27.96 -16.48
N LEU A 466 19.93 28.87 -17.02
CA LEU A 466 18.93 28.61 -18.04
C LEU A 466 19.30 29.28 -19.38
N SER A 467 19.37 28.49 -20.45
CA SER A 467 19.51 28.97 -21.82
C SER A 467 18.22 28.77 -22.61
N ALA A 468 18.02 29.54 -23.70
CA ALA A 468 16.84 29.41 -24.56
C ALA A 468 16.66 27.98 -25.13
N ARG A 469 17.78 27.29 -25.41
CA ARG A 469 17.77 25.88 -25.87
C ARG A 469 17.25 24.95 -24.76
N ARG A 470 17.70 25.15 -23.50
CA ARG A 470 17.21 24.37 -22.34
C ARG A 470 15.74 24.66 -22.07
N LEU A 471 15.35 25.94 -22.11
CA LEU A 471 13.95 26.37 -21.99
C LEU A 471 13.07 25.70 -23.05
N GLY A 472 13.42 25.79 -24.34
CA GLY A 472 12.66 25.19 -25.43
C GLY A 472 12.54 23.67 -25.29
N LYS A 473 13.63 22.95 -24.90
CA LYS A 473 13.59 21.51 -24.64
C LYS A 473 12.67 21.16 -23.48
N ARG A 474 12.65 21.97 -22.40
CA ARG A 474 11.78 21.73 -21.25
C ARG A 474 10.32 22.06 -21.57
N MET A 475 10.06 23.16 -22.26
CA MET A 475 8.73 23.51 -22.75
C MET A 475 8.13 22.39 -23.64
N SER A 476 8.93 21.80 -24.53
CA SER A 476 8.46 20.66 -25.35
C SER A 476 7.99 19.48 -24.49
N LYS A 477 8.65 19.19 -23.37
CA LYS A 477 8.23 18.16 -22.44
C LYS A 477 6.96 18.52 -21.66
N LEU A 478 6.82 19.78 -21.27
CA LEU A 478 5.67 20.30 -20.52
C LEU A 478 4.51 20.70 -21.46
N TRP A 479 4.70 20.62 -22.76
CA TRP A 479 3.79 21.21 -23.74
C TRP A 479 2.33 20.76 -23.60
N PRO A 480 2.00 19.47 -23.46
CA PRO A 480 0.63 19.04 -23.25
C PRO A 480 -0.03 19.69 -22.03
N HIS A 481 0.72 19.84 -20.94
CA HIS A 481 0.23 20.47 -19.70
C HIS A 481 0.09 21.97 -19.84
N LEU A 482 1.04 22.64 -20.54
CA LEU A 482 0.94 24.08 -20.84
C LEU A 482 -0.29 24.38 -21.72
N VAL A 483 -0.59 23.51 -22.69
CA VAL A 483 -1.81 23.63 -23.50
C VAL A 483 -3.05 23.48 -22.64
N ALA A 484 -3.10 22.46 -21.79
CA ALA A 484 -4.26 22.17 -20.96
C ALA A 484 -4.50 23.26 -19.88
N ALA A 485 -3.44 23.71 -19.20
CA ALA A 485 -3.55 24.64 -18.07
C ALA A 485 -3.53 26.12 -18.48
N LEU A 486 -2.76 26.50 -19.51
CA LEU A 486 -2.52 27.89 -19.92
C LEU A 486 -3.05 28.19 -21.34
N GLY A 487 -3.73 27.23 -21.99
CA GLY A 487 -4.18 27.40 -23.37
C GLY A 487 -3.02 27.75 -24.32
N ALA A 488 -1.82 27.17 -24.08
CA ALA A 488 -0.62 27.44 -24.84
C ALA A 488 -0.80 27.13 -26.33
N LYS A 489 -0.25 27.98 -27.19
CA LYS A 489 -0.19 27.78 -28.64
C LYS A 489 1.23 28.00 -29.12
N GLN A 490 1.61 27.29 -30.20
CA GLN A 490 2.87 27.53 -30.89
C GLN A 490 2.62 27.73 -32.39
N GLU A 491 3.34 28.67 -32.95
CA GLU A 491 3.24 29.02 -34.36
C GLU A 491 4.64 29.13 -34.95
N ALA A 492 4.79 28.76 -36.24
CA ALA A 492 6.04 28.97 -36.96
C ALA A 492 6.26 30.47 -37.19
N GLY A 493 7.38 30.99 -36.68
CA GLY A 493 7.82 32.35 -36.89
C GLY A 493 8.77 32.50 -38.09
N HIS A 494 9.20 33.69 -38.37
CA HIS A 494 10.13 34.01 -39.47
C HIS A 494 11.49 33.32 -39.22
N GLY A 495 12.13 32.77 -40.25
CA GLY A 495 13.46 32.15 -40.15
C GLY A 495 13.53 30.85 -39.34
N GLY A 496 12.43 30.09 -39.23
CA GLY A 496 12.40 28.80 -38.50
C GLY A 496 12.31 28.94 -37.00
N SER A 497 12.08 30.16 -36.49
CA SER A 497 11.80 30.37 -35.07
C SER A 497 10.39 29.91 -34.69
N ILE A 498 10.21 29.47 -33.43
CA ILE A 498 8.88 29.13 -32.90
C ILE A 498 8.44 30.30 -32.00
N ARG A 499 7.22 30.79 -32.20
CA ARG A 499 6.54 31.74 -31.32
C ARG A 499 5.56 30.99 -30.42
N TYR A 500 5.57 31.32 -29.17
CA TYR A 500 4.72 30.76 -28.12
C TYR A 500 3.71 31.82 -27.66
N THR A 501 2.46 31.40 -27.55
CA THR A 501 1.41 32.19 -26.90
C THR A 501 1.01 31.45 -25.62
N LEU A 502 1.15 32.12 -24.46
CA LEU A 502 0.75 31.60 -23.16
C LEU A 502 -0.29 32.53 -22.56
N LYS A 503 -1.43 32.00 -22.12
CA LYS A 503 -2.46 32.75 -21.43
C LYS A 503 -2.26 32.67 -19.93
N PRO A 504 -2.66 33.72 -19.17
CA PRO A 504 -2.74 33.60 -17.72
C PRO A 504 -3.71 32.45 -17.37
N PRO A 505 -3.44 31.68 -16.30
CA PRO A 505 -4.37 30.64 -15.87
C PRO A 505 -5.71 31.26 -15.49
N SER A 506 -6.82 30.56 -15.78
CA SER A 506 -8.17 31.02 -15.46
C SER A 506 -8.36 31.10 -13.94
N ASN A 507 -8.98 32.15 -13.45
CA ASN A 507 -9.13 32.50 -12.02
C ASN A 507 -9.78 31.46 -11.10
N GLY A 508 -10.22 30.31 -11.60
CA GLY A 508 -10.83 29.24 -10.79
C GLY A 508 -9.84 28.36 -9.99
N GLY A 509 -8.52 28.43 -10.29
CA GLY A 509 -7.50 27.57 -9.67
C GLY A 509 -6.53 28.27 -8.69
N PHE A 510 -6.66 29.56 -8.48
CA PHE A 510 -5.64 30.39 -7.78
C PHE A 510 -5.87 30.62 -6.29
N GLY A 511 -7.00 30.23 -5.71
CA GLY A 511 -7.34 30.54 -4.31
C GLY A 511 -6.32 30.04 -3.26
N GLY A 512 -5.48 29.05 -3.59
CA GLY A 512 -4.43 28.54 -2.70
C GLY A 512 -3.01 29.01 -3.05
N PHE A 513 -2.84 29.80 -4.12
CA PHE A 513 -1.53 30.13 -4.68
C PHE A 513 -0.78 31.25 -3.96
N GLN A 514 -1.51 32.26 -3.49
CA GLN A 514 -0.86 33.41 -2.88
C GLN A 514 -0.12 33.08 -1.58
N THR A 515 -0.60 32.11 -0.81
CA THR A 515 0.05 31.72 0.45
C THR A 515 1.27 30.82 0.23
N ALA A 516 1.25 29.89 -0.72
CA ALA A 516 2.37 28.97 -0.94
C ALA A 516 3.59 29.65 -1.60
N PHE A 517 3.37 30.68 -2.45
CA PHE A 517 4.45 31.43 -3.10
C PHE A 517 5.05 32.52 -2.19
N SER A 518 4.24 33.19 -1.36
CA SER A 518 4.76 34.13 -0.38
C SER A 518 5.64 33.47 0.69
N GLU A 519 5.33 32.18 1.03
CA GLU A 519 6.15 31.41 1.96
C GLU A 519 7.44 30.87 1.32
N LYS A 520 7.49 30.62 0.00
CA LYS A 520 8.75 30.27 -0.70
C LYS A 520 9.75 31.44 -0.73
N SER A 521 9.30 32.69 -0.80
CA SER A 521 10.18 33.84 -0.66
C SER A 521 10.72 34.00 0.76
N ALA A 522 9.88 33.75 1.77
CA ALA A 522 10.31 33.73 3.17
C ALA A 522 11.29 32.57 3.49
N TRP A 523 11.24 31.49 2.73
CA TRP A 523 12.16 30.36 2.86
C TRP A 523 13.55 30.65 2.26
N LYS A 524 13.65 31.41 1.19
CA LYS A 524 14.95 31.87 0.64
C LYS A 524 15.72 32.74 1.67
N ASP A 525 15.04 33.61 2.39
CA ASP A 525 15.65 34.45 3.42
C ASP A 525 16.15 33.65 4.64
N ASN A 526 15.49 32.53 4.97
CA ASN A 526 15.92 31.61 6.04
C ASN A 526 17.15 30.75 5.66
N ILE A 527 17.33 30.36 4.40
CA ILE A 527 18.50 29.57 3.97
C ILE A 527 19.78 30.44 4.02
N GLU A 528 19.71 31.72 3.68
CA GLU A 528 20.85 32.62 3.80
C GLU A 528 21.24 32.92 5.26
N THR A 529 20.28 32.89 6.17
CA THR A 529 20.52 33.08 7.62
C THR A 529 21.14 31.82 8.26
N PHE A 530 20.76 30.61 7.83
CA PHE A 530 21.35 29.36 8.33
C PHE A 530 22.78 29.10 7.81
N ALA A 531 23.15 29.62 6.65
CA ALA A 531 24.50 29.50 6.09
C ALA A 531 25.55 30.35 6.81
N LYS A 532 25.14 31.31 7.67
CA LYS A 532 26.03 32.25 8.38
C LYS A 532 26.26 31.95 9.86
N THR A 533 25.68 30.87 10.42
CA THR A 533 25.93 30.50 11.82
C THR A 533 27.04 29.44 11.88
N PRO A 534 28.15 29.68 12.65
CA PRO A 534 29.18 28.67 12.83
C PRO A 534 28.65 27.47 13.59
N HIS A 535 29.02 26.28 13.15
CA HIS A 535 28.73 25.02 13.83
C HIS A 535 29.28 25.01 15.25
N GLU A 536 28.42 25.17 16.25
CA GLU A 536 28.69 24.70 17.60
C GLU A 536 28.42 23.19 17.67
N THR A 537 29.47 22.44 17.92
CA THR A 537 29.45 20.99 18.15
C THR A 537 28.68 20.69 19.42
N HIS A 538 27.42 20.27 19.31
CA HIS A 538 26.72 19.61 20.42
C HIS A 538 27.19 18.16 20.54
N GLN A 539 27.98 17.89 21.59
CA GLN A 539 28.22 16.54 22.09
C GLN A 539 26.88 15.94 22.56
N THR A 540 26.44 14.91 21.89
CA THR A 540 25.31 14.08 22.34
C THR A 540 25.74 13.23 23.54
N ASN A 541 25.13 13.49 24.69
CA ASN A 541 25.15 12.62 25.85
C ASN A 541 24.45 11.29 25.50
N GLN A 542 25.23 10.23 25.36
CA GLN A 542 24.74 8.86 25.44
C GLN A 542 24.58 8.52 26.92
N ALA A 543 23.35 8.40 27.39
CA ALA A 543 23.02 7.78 28.67
C ALA A 543 23.26 6.26 28.55
N ALA A 544 24.34 5.80 29.19
CA ALA A 544 24.64 4.39 29.34
C ALA A 544 23.67 3.74 30.34
N TYR A 545 22.95 2.73 29.89
CA TYR A 545 22.33 1.74 30.78
C TYR A 545 23.40 0.72 31.16
N SER A 546 23.89 0.80 32.40
CA SER A 546 24.75 -0.21 33.02
C SER A 546 23.88 -1.37 33.50
N VAL A 547 24.06 -2.54 32.87
CA VAL A 547 23.66 -3.82 33.46
C VAL A 547 24.89 -4.42 34.12
N GLU A 548 24.87 -4.54 35.44
CA GLU A 548 25.84 -5.28 36.21
C GLU A 548 25.77 -6.77 35.83
N HIS A 549 26.88 -7.33 35.35
CA HIS A 549 27.11 -8.78 35.38
C HIS A 549 28.34 -9.06 36.22
N SER A 550 28.09 -9.74 37.34
CA SER A 550 29.06 -10.38 38.20
C SER A 550 29.68 -11.62 37.52
N GLY A 551 31.00 -11.66 37.52
CA GLY A 551 31.90 -12.78 37.82
C GLY A 551 31.86 -14.02 36.96
N GLY A 552 33.07 -14.40 36.49
CA GLY A 552 33.39 -15.81 36.36
C GLY A 552 34.13 -16.21 35.08
N ASP A 553 35.44 -16.33 35.20
CA ASP A 553 36.37 -17.29 34.59
C ASP A 553 36.73 -17.18 33.11
N GLU A 554 37.96 -16.76 32.93
CA GLU A 554 38.86 -16.96 31.80
C GLU A 554 39.02 -18.47 31.47
N LEU A 555 38.90 -18.84 30.23
CA LEU A 555 39.54 -20.01 29.66
C LEU A 555 40.11 -19.66 28.27
N ASP A 556 41.42 -19.58 28.24
CA ASP A 556 42.29 -19.53 27.06
C ASP A 556 42.03 -20.72 26.12
N PHE A 557 41.86 -20.47 24.83
CA PHE A 557 42.13 -21.46 23.79
C PHE A 557 43.00 -20.85 22.67
N GLU A 558 44.21 -21.33 22.61
CA GLU A 558 45.15 -21.13 21.51
C GLU A 558 44.58 -21.71 20.19
N VAL A 559 44.69 -20.93 19.12
CA VAL A 559 44.49 -21.39 17.74
C VAL A 559 45.81 -21.41 17.04
N GLY A 560 46.31 -22.60 16.69
CA GLY A 560 47.41 -22.82 15.75
C GLY A 560 46.88 -23.10 14.33
N PRO A 561 47.61 -22.65 13.28
CA PRO A 561 47.25 -22.89 11.88
C PRO A 561 47.90 -24.20 11.34
N PRO A 562 47.62 -24.67 10.11
CA PRO A 562 47.02 -24.07 8.94
C PRO A 562 45.63 -24.55 8.55
#